data_5aad215dabb54bcde1ab9d9be319a831
#
_entry.id   5aad215dabb54bcde1ab9d9be319a831
#
_cell.length_a   1.000
_cell.length_b   1.000
_cell.length_c   1.000
_cell.angle_alpha   90.00
_cell.angle_beta   90.00
_cell.angle_gamma   90.00
#
_symmetry.space_group_name_H-M   'P 1'
#
loop_
_entity.id
_entity.type
_entity.pdbx_description
1 polymer ?
#
loop_
_entity_poly.entity_id
_entity_poly.type
_entity_poly.pdbx_seq_one_letter_code
_entity_poly.pdbx_strand_id
1 'polypeptide(L)' 'MRCMECGKEMQFTTAPMTEIYRGEKITVEGIGHYICECGNDEMTAAEATKLAHALAAQYAKAHE' A
#
# COMPACT_ATOMS: atom_id res chain seq x y z
N MET A 1 6.85 11.35 8.31
CA MET A 1 7.98 10.71 7.63
C MET A 1 8.47 11.61 6.51
N ARG A 2 9.77 11.73 6.37
CA ARG A 2 10.35 12.60 5.35
C ARG A 2 10.74 11.78 4.11
N CYS A 3 10.39 12.28 2.95
CA CYS A 3 10.75 11.64 1.69
C CYS A 3 12.26 11.73 1.44
N MET A 4 12.90 10.61 1.15
CA MET A 4 14.34 10.58 0.91
C MET A 4 14.71 11.08 -0.49
N GLU A 5 13.75 11.12 -1.42
CA GLU A 5 14.00 11.57 -2.78
C GLU A 5 13.94 13.08 -2.92
N CYS A 6 12.94 13.72 -2.33
CA CYS A 6 12.76 15.17 -2.49
C CYS A 6 12.93 15.95 -1.20
N GLY A 7 13.06 15.28 -0.06
CA GLY A 7 13.28 15.93 1.24
C GLY A 7 12.04 16.57 1.85
N LYS A 8 10.89 16.44 1.21
CA LYS A 8 9.63 16.99 1.75
C LYS A 8 8.98 16.02 2.70
N GLU A 9 8.10 16.55 3.54
CA GLU A 9 7.34 15.73 4.46
C GLU A 9 6.31 14.90 3.70
N MET A 10 6.25 13.60 3.98
CA MET A 10 5.25 12.73 3.39
C MET A 10 3.97 12.77 4.20
N GLN A 11 2.84 12.56 3.54
CA GLN A 11 1.53 12.57 4.19
C GLN A 11 1.03 11.16 4.41
N PHE A 12 0.49 10.90 5.60
CA PHE A 12 -0.11 9.62 5.93
C PHE A 12 -1.51 9.53 5.33
N THR A 13 -1.83 8.38 4.76
CA THR A 13 -3.16 8.15 4.19
C THR A 13 -3.54 6.68 4.30
N THR A 14 -4.84 6.41 4.26
CA THR A 14 -5.37 5.06 4.16
C THR A 14 -6.18 4.89 2.88
N ALA A 15 -5.93 5.71 1.89
CA ALA A 15 -6.62 5.66 0.60
C ALA A 15 -6.43 4.29 -0.06
N PRO A 16 -7.39 3.85 -0.89
CA PRO A 16 -7.29 2.56 -1.56
C PRO A 16 -6.00 2.43 -2.37
N MET A 17 -5.41 1.24 -2.32
CA MET A 17 -4.18 0.92 -3.05
C MET A 17 -4.46 -0.23 -4.00
N THR A 18 -3.96 -0.12 -5.23
CA THR A 18 -4.05 -1.20 -6.20
C THR A 18 -2.67 -1.81 -6.39
N GLU A 19 -2.59 -3.12 -6.21
CA GLU A 19 -1.34 -3.86 -6.34
C GLU A 19 -1.52 -5.05 -7.28
N ILE A 20 -0.45 -5.47 -7.90
CA ILE A 20 -0.45 -6.70 -8.70
C ILE A 20 -0.09 -7.85 -7.78
N TYR A 21 -0.98 -8.82 -7.68
CA TYR A 21 -0.77 -10.01 -6.87
C TYR A 21 -1.05 -11.24 -7.73
N ARG A 22 -0.02 -12.03 -7.96
CA ARG A 22 -0.09 -13.23 -8.81
C ARG A 22 -0.67 -12.93 -10.20
N GLY A 23 -0.28 -11.77 -10.75
CA GLY A 23 -0.72 -11.36 -12.08
C GLY A 23 -2.06 -10.65 -12.14
N GLU A 24 -2.73 -10.47 -11.01
CA GLU A 24 -4.03 -9.80 -10.96
C GLU A 24 -3.95 -8.48 -10.22
N LYS A 25 -4.72 -7.51 -10.69
CA LYS A 25 -4.86 -6.23 -10.00
C LYS A 25 -5.84 -6.40 -8.85
N ILE A 26 -5.39 -6.11 -7.65
CA ILE A 26 -6.22 -6.20 -6.46
C ILE A 26 -6.19 -4.86 -5.75
N THR A 27 -7.35 -4.32 -5.41
CA THR A 27 -7.48 -3.08 -4.67
C THR A 27 -7.80 -3.39 -3.22
N VAL A 28 -7.02 -2.82 -2.30
CA VAL A 28 -7.23 -2.98 -0.88
C VAL A 28 -7.41 -1.61 -0.25
N GLU A 29 -8.15 -1.56 0.86
CA GLU A 29 -8.44 -0.32 1.59
C GLU A 29 -8.01 -0.46 3.04
N GLY A 30 -7.84 0.69 3.69
CA GLY A 30 -7.53 0.71 5.12
C GLY A 30 -6.09 0.42 5.47
N ILE A 31 -5.20 0.35 4.48
CA ILE A 31 -3.77 0.13 4.73
C ILE A 31 -3.09 1.50 4.86
N GLY A 32 -2.51 1.75 6.05
CA GLY A 32 -1.83 3.02 6.30
C GLY A 32 -0.51 3.10 5.57
N HIS A 33 -0.30 4.17 4.84
CA HIS A 33 0.95 4.38 4.12
C HIS A 33 1.22 5.88 3.98
N TYR A 34 2.43 6.22 3.60
CA TYR A 34 2.86 7.60 3.41
C TYR A 34 3.06 7.86 1.93
N ILE A 35 2.57 9.01 1.46
CA ILE A 35 2.72 9.43 0.07
C ILE A 35 3.44 10.77 0.01
N CYS A 36 4.12 11.01 -1.10
CA CYS A 36 4.82 12.26 -1.35
C CYS A 36 4.41 12.83 -2.70
N GLU A 37 4.47 14.15 -2.82
CA GLU A 37 4.16 14.84 -4.07
C GLU A 37 5.04 14.38 -5.24
N CYS A 38 6.24 13.91 -4.96
CA CYS A 38 7.15 13.44 -6.00
C CYS A 38 6.79 12.04 -6.55
N GLY A 39 5.76 11.42 -5.99
CA GLY A 39 5.31 10.10 -6.42
C GLY A 39 5.85 8.94 -5.61
N ASN A 40 6.72 9.20 -4.64
CA ASN A 40 7.22 8.15 -3.74
C ASN A 40 6.17 7.76 -2.71
N ASP A 41 6.21 6.51 -2.31
CA ASP A 41 5.38 6.03 -1.20
C ASP A 41 6.21 5.14 -0.28
N GLU A 42 5.81 5.10 0.96
CA GLU A 42 6.47 4.31 2.00
C GLU A 42 5.43 3.75 2.95
N MET A 43 5.76 2.61 3.58
CA MET A 43 4.92 2.08 4.63
C MET A 43 5.78 1.37 5.67
N THR A 44 5.26 1.26 6.88
CA THR A 44 5.95 0.55 7.95
C THR A 44 5.86 -0.96 7.72
N ALA A 45 6.73 -1.72 8.39
CA ALA A 45 6.71 -3.18 8.28
C ALA A 45 5.37 -3.76 8.72
N ALA A 46 4.76 -3.18 9.76
CA ALA A 46 3.46 -3.63 10.24
C ALA A 46 2.38 -3.45 9.18
N GLU A 47 2.37 -2.31 8.51
CA GLU A 47 1.40 -2.06 7.45
C GLU A 47 1.69 -2.90 6.21
N ALA A 48 2.95 -3.15 5.90
CA ALA A 48 3.33 -4.02 4.79
C ALA A 48 2.81 -5.44 5.02
N THR A 49 2.87 -5.92 6.27
CA THR A 49 2.33 -7.24 6.62
C THR A 49 0.81 -7.27 6.45
N LYS A 50 0.12 -6.21 6.88
CA LYS A 50 -1.32 -6.09 6.66
C LYS A 50 -1.67 -6.12 5.19
N LEU A 51 -0.90 -5.40 4.38
CA LEU A 51 -1.09 -5.36 2.93
C LEU A 51 -0.96 -6.75 2.32
N ALA A 52 0.08 -7.49 2.69
CA ALA A 52 0.30 -8.84 2.19
C ALA A 52 -0.88 -9.75 2.53
N HIS A 53 -1.37 -9.69 3.78
CA HIS A 53 -2.51 -10.50 4.21
C HIS A 53 -3.80 -10.09 3.47
N ALA A 54 -4.00 -8.80 3.28
CA ALA A 54 -5.18 -8.30 2.57
C ALA A 54 -5.18 -8.74 1.11
N LEU A 55 -4.03 -8.69 0.45
CA LEU A 55 -3.90 -9.15 -0.93
C LEU A 55 -4.19 -10.64 -1.04
N ALA A 56 -3.62 -11.45 -0.15
CA ALA A 56 -3.84 -12.88 -0.14
C ALA A 56 -5.31 -13.22 0.10
N ALA A 57 -5.95 -12.52 1.04
CA ALA A 57 -7.37 -12.75 1.37
C ALA A 57 -8.28 -12.39 0.20
N GLN A 58 -8.02 -11.25 -0.44
CA GLN A 58 -8.83 -10.82 -1.60
C GLN A 58 -8.63 -11.76 -2.78
N TYR A 59 -7.40 -12.20 -3.01
CA TYR A 59 -7.12 -13.16 -4.08
C TYR A 59 -7.86 -14.47 -3.84
N ALA A 60 -7.78 -15.00 -2.64
CA ALA A 60 -8.46 -16.26 -2.29
C ALA A 60 -9.97 -16.13 -2.46
N LYS A 61 -10.54 -14.99 -2.05
CA LYS A 61 -11.97 -14.75 -2.17
C LYS A 61 -12.41 -14.72 -3.63
N ALA A 62 -11.61 -14.10 -4.49
CA ALA A 62 -11.93 -14.00 -5.91
C ALA A 62 -11.80 -15.35 -6.64
N HIS A 63 -11.05 -16.28 -6.07
CA HIS A 63 -10.76 -17.58 -6.69
C HIS A 63 -11.32 -18.79 -5.92
N GLU A 64 -12.24 -18.55 -4.99
CA GLU A 64 -12.87 -19.65 -4.28
C GLU A 64 -13.98 -20.34 -5.11
#